data_ffffb15b5b3294b2d67cad0e3383f5af
#
_entry.id   ffffb15b5b3294b2d67cad0e3383f5af
#
_cell.length_a   1.000
_cell.length_b   1.000
_cell.length_c   1.000
_cell.angle_alpha   90.00
_cell.angle_beta   90.00
_cell.angle_gamma   90.00
#
_symmetry.space_group_name_H-M   'P 1'
#
loop_
_entity.id
_entity.type
_entity.pdbx_description
1 polymer ?
#
loop_
_entity_poly.entity_id
_entity_poly.type
_entity_poly.pdbx_seq_one_letter_code
_entity_poly.pdbx_strand_id
1 'polypeptide(L)'
;MKKSILILLVGILFSCQQGLHPDFEANKAAAEKFLALQGSEVDPAAQMSMIHEDIQWQPAFHGSGLIGKEAFGEYLMAWQTAMEDVTFTADAYLPGVLQETGLPDGSVRAYGKWSGTDSTTGKKWEVTSYHTWDFKDGKIIAGGDYFDAGGLMAFLQAETAEE
;
A
#
# COMPACT_ATOMS: atom_id res chain seq x y z
N MET A 1 -62.96 32.53 -7.68
CA MET A 1 -61.72 32.58 -6.91
C MET A 1 -61.03 31.21 -7.06
N LYS A 2 -60.07 31.09 -7.98
CA LYS A 2 -59.30 29.86 -8.22
C LYS A 2 -58.05 29.88 -7.31
N LYS A 3 -58.01 29.00 -6.31
CA LYS A 3 -56.81 28.81 -5.46
C LYS A 3 -55.84 27.93 -6.22
N SER A 4 -54.81 28.53 -6.76
CA SER A 4 -53.66 27.81 -7.32
C SER A 4 -52.83 27.24 -6.15
N ILE A 5 -52.83 25.92 -6.00
CA ILE A 5 -51.96 25.22 -5.08
C ILE A 5 -50.63 25.07 -5.79
N LEU A 6 -49.65 25.87 -5.40
CA LEU A 6 -48.25 25.74 -5.81
C LEU A 6 -47.63 24.57 -5.03
N ILE A 7 -47.60 23.41 -5.66
CA ILE A 7 -46.89 22.25 -5.10
C ILE A 7 -45.41 22.54 -5.30
N LEU A 8 -44.77 22.96 -4.21
CA LEU A 8 -43.31 23.09 -4.13
C LEU A 8 -42.71 21.69 -4.13
N LEU A 9 -42.29 21.21 -5.30
CA LEU A 9 -41.54 19.95 -5.43
C LEU A 9 -40.14 20.20 -4.86
N VAL A 10 -39.98 20.01 -3.57
CA VAL A 10 -38.66 19.94 -2.94
C VAL A 10 -38.04 18.64 -3.40
N GLY A 11 -37.33 18.71 -4.53
CA GLY A 11 -36.44 17.64 -4.97
C GLY A 11 -35.35 17.47 -3.91
N ILE A 12 -35.51 16.49 -3.04
CA ILE A 12 -34.45 16.03 -2.17
C ILE A 12 -33.41 15.41 -3.11
N LEU A 13 -32.43 16.20 -3.51
CA LEU A 13 -31.20 15.71 -4.08
C LEU A 13 -30.50 14.92 -2.98
N PHE A 14 -30.84 13.65 -2.80
CA PHE A 14 -29.96 12.69 -2.21
C PHE A 14 -28.74 12.63 -3.14
N SER A 15 -27.81 13.55 -2.96
CA SER A 15 -26.43 13.32 -3.37
C SER A 15 -26.05 12.03 -2.66
N CYS A 16 -25.94 10.94 -3.44
CA CYS A 16 -25.23 9.77 -2.98
C CYS A 16 -23.77 10.20 -2.76
N GLN A 17 -23.47 10.80 -1.64
CA GLN A 17 -22.13 10.75 -1.08
C GLN A 17 -21.93 9.27 -0.76
N GLN A 18 -21.32 8.56 -1.70
CA GLN A 18 -20.77 7.25 -1.40
C GLN A 18 -19.74 7.49 -0.31
N GLY A 19 -20.14 7.20 0.93
CA GLY A 19 -19.24 7.26 2.09
C GLY A 19 -18.10 6.25 1.91
N LEU A 20 -17.01 6.47 2.59
CA LEU A 20 -15.94 5.47 2.70
C LEU A 20 -16.50 4.18 3.31
N HIS A 21 -15.87 3.05 3.00
CA HIS A 21 -16.18 1.80 3.69
C HIS A 21 -15.93 1.97 5.20
N PRO A 22 -16.78 1.42 6.09
CA PRO A 22 -16.65 1.59 7.55
C PRO A 22 -15.24 1.26 8.09
N ASP A 23 -14.59 0.26 7.51
CA ASP A 23 -13.28 -0.21 7.96
C ASP A 23 -12.10 0.55 7.32
N PHE A 24 -12.36 1.47 6.37
CA PHE A 24 -11.28 2.11 5.61
C PHE A 24 -10.27 2.83 6.51
N GLU A 25 -10.71 3.62 7.48
CA GLU A 25 -9.78 4.36 8.35
C GLU A 25 -8.94 3.43 9.24
N ALA A 26 -9.53 2.34 9.73
CA ALA A 26 -8.78 1.34 10.50
C ALA A 26 -7.76 0.60 9.63
N ASN A 27 -8.15 0.22 8.43
CA ASN A 27 -7.29 -0.46 7.46
C ASN A 27 -6.18 0.47 6.94
N LYS A 28 -6.48 1.75 6.73
CA LYS A 28 -5.48 2.77 6.39
C LYS A 28 -4.43 2.89 7.50
N ALA A 29 -4.85 3.02 8.76
CA ALA A 29 -3.92 3.08 9.88
C ALA A 29 -3.05 1.81 9.99
N ALA A 30 -3.61 0.64 9.66
CA ALA A 30 -2.84 -0.60 9.58
C ALA A 30 -1.81 -0.58 8.45
N ALA A 31 -2.17 -0.10 7.26
CA ALA A 31 -1.25 0.06 6.13
C ALA A 31 -0.13 1.06 6.44
N GLU A 32 -0.44 2.21 7.04
CA GLU A 32 0.54 3.20 7.50
C GLU A 32 1.54 2.58 8.50
N LYS A 33 1.02 1.85 9.48
CA LYS A 33 1.86 1.14 10.45
C LYS A 33 2.74 0.08 9.77
N PHE A 34 2.19 -0.69 8.83
CA PHE A 34 2.94 -1.71 8.09
C PHE A 34 4.11 -1.10 7.33
N LEU A 35 3.90 0.03 6.62
CA LEU A 35 4.96 0.75 5.91
C LEU A 35 6.02 1.33 6.86
N ALA A 36 5.60 1.89 7.99
CA ALA A 36 6.53 2.44 8.98
C ALA A 36 7.44 1.36 9.59
N LEU A 37 6.92 0.15 9.79
CA LEU A 37 7.70 -0.97 10.32
C LEU A 37 8.78 -1.46 9.33
N GLN A 38 8.60 -1.23 8.02
CA GLN A 38 9.62 -1.58 7.03
C GLN A 38 10.90 -0.75 7.19
N GLY A 39 10.80 0.48 7.68
CA GLY A 39 11.92 1.36 7.96
C GLY A 39 12.51 1.24 9.37
N SER A 40 11.96 0.35 10.21
CA SER A 40 12.46 0.10 11.57
C SER A 40 13.66 -0.85 11.58
N GLU A 41 14.18 -1.17 12.77
CA GLU A 41 15.17 -2.23 12.94
C GLU A 41 14.70 -3.55 12.32
N VAL A 42 15.66 -4.37 11.86
CA VAL A 42 15.38 -5.66 11.18
C VAL A 42 14.65 -6.59 12.14
N ASP A 43 13.34 -6.47 12.18
CA ASP A 43 12.42 -7.34 12.91
C ASP A 43 11.09 -7.46 12.16
N PRO A 44 10.95 -8.46 11.29
CA PRO A 44 9.71 -8.67 10.55
C PRO A 44 8.56 -9.19 11.42
N ALA A 45 8.81 -9.60 12.68
CA ALA A 45 7.78 -10.23 13.51
C ALA A 45 6.58 -9.30 13.73
N ALA A 46 6.81 -7.99 13.94
CA ALA A 46 5.73 -7.01 14.09
C ALA A 46 4.88 -6.90 12.82
N GLN A 47 5.50 -6.83 11.63
CA GLN A 47 4.79 -6.83 10.34
C GLN A 47 4.05 -8.15 10.13
N MET A 48 4.71 -9.30 10.39
CA MET A 48 4.12 -10.63 10.20
C MET A 48 2.92 -10.89 11.12
N SER A 49 2.84 -10.23 12.28
CA SER A 49 1.65 -10.28 13.15
C SER A 49 0.40 -9.67 12.52
N MET A 50 0.58 -8.75 11.56
CA MET A 50 -0.49 -8.06 10.83
C MET A 50 -0.97 -8.86 9.60
N ILE A 51 -0.31 -9.99 9.29
CA ILE A 51 -0.53 -10.78 8.08
C ILE A 51 -1.46 -11.96 8.35
N HIS A 52 -2.46 -12.15 7.49
CA HIS A 52 -3.35 -13.31 7.50
C HIS A 52 -2.59 -14.58 7.08
N GLU A 53 -3.03 -15.76 7.55
CA GLU A 53 -2.39 -17.04 7.20
C GLU A 53 -2.44 -17.33 5.69
N ASP A 54 -3.54 -16.98 5.04
CA ASP A 54 -3.80 -17.23 3.63
C ASP A 54 -3.39 -16.06 2.72
N ILE A 55 -2.42 -15.23 3.15
CA ILE A 55 -2.00 -14.06 2.34
C ILE A 55 -1.57 -14.47 0.93
N GLN A 56 -1.94 -13.63 -0.04
CA GLN A 56 -1.47 -13.66 -1.43
C GLN A 56 -0.84 -12.30 -1.75
N TRP A 57 0.48 -12.27 -1.83
CA TRP A 57 1.23 -11.04 -2.07
C TRP A 57 1.90 -11.04 -3.44
N GLN A 58 1.82 -9.91 -4.15
CA GLN A 58 2.52 -9.69 -5.41
C GLN A 58 3.79 -8.86 -5.16
N PRO A 59 4.99 -9.48 -5.17
CA PRO A 59 6.25 -8.73 -5.13
C PRO A 59 6.49 -7.90 -6.39
N ALA A 60 7.31 -6.86 -6.28
CA ALA A 60 7.64 -5.97 -7.40
C ALA A 60 8.61 -6.56 -8.44
N PHE A 61 9.01 -7.83 -8.31
CA PHE A 61 9.97 -8.46 -9.21
C PHE A 61 9.30 -9.22 -10.35
N HIS A 62 9.86 -9.10 -11.55
CA HIS A 62 9.39 -9.83 -12.72
C HIS A 62 9.44 -11.35 -12.49
N GLY A 63 8.33 -12.03 -12.77
CA GLY A 63 8.24 -13.50 -12.70
C GLY A 63 8.07 -14.07 -11.29
N SER A 64 7.98 -13.25 -10.22
CA SER A 64 7.80 -13.75 -8.85
C SER A 64 6.49 -14.50 -8.64
N GLY A 65 5.42 -14.12 -9.36
CA GLY A 65 4.07 -14.61 -9.08
C GLY A 65 3.57 -14.19 -7.69
N LEU A 66 2.43 -14.72 -7.27
CA LEU A 66 1.91 -14.51 -5.92
C LEU A 66 2.66 -15.39 -4.93
N ILE A 67 3.00 -14.83 -3.78
CA ILE A 67 3.68 -15.52 -2.68
C ILE A 67 2.80 -15.59 -1.44
N GLY A 68 2.93 -16.69 -0.69
CA GLY A 68 2.25 -16.90 0.59
C GLY A 68 3.07 -16.37 1.77
N LYS A 69 2.57 -16.61 2.99
CA LYS A 69 3.04 -15.99 4.23
C LYS A 69 4.52 -16.21 4.51
N GLU A 70 5.03 -17.42 4.37
CA GLU A 70 6.44 -17.75 4.63
C GLU A 70 7.36 -16.97 3.69
N ALA A 71 7.14 -17.08 2.38
CA ALA A 71 7.92 -16.37 1.37
C ALA A 71 7.76 -14.84 1.47
N PHE A 72 6.61 -14.36 1.95
CA PHE A 72 6.42 -12.94 2.21
C PHE A 72 7.27 -12.45 3.38
N GLY A 73 7.40 -13.25 4.46
CA GLY A 73 8.33 -12.94 5.56
C GLY A 73 9.78 -12.86 5.08
N GLU A 74 10.22 -13.79 4.25
CA GLU A 74 11.55 -13.78 3.63
C GLU A 74 11.75 -12.53 2.74
N TYR A 75 10.74 -12.16 1.96
CA TYR A 75 10.75 -10.96 1.12
C TYR A 75 10.92 -9.67 1.95
N LEU A 76 10.18 -9.50 3.04
CA LEU A 76 10.31 -8.36 3.95
C LEU A 76 11.70 -8.31 4.58
N MET A 77 12.19 -9.46 5.07
CA MET A 77 13.51 -9.59 5.69
C MET A 77 14.63 -9.22 4.70
N ALA A 78 14.52 -9.64 3.45
CA ALA A 78 15.52 -9.34 2.42
C ALA A 78 15.64 -7.81 2.21
N TRP A 79 14.52 -7.09 2.12
CA TRP A 79 14.52 -5.63 2.00
C TRP A 79 15.10 -4.95 3.25
N GLN A 80 14.69 -5.36 4.46
CA GLN A 80 15.19 -4.78 5.70
C GLN A 80 16.70 -5.02 5.91
N THR A 81 17.21 -6.15 5.43
CA THR A 81 18.64 -6.48 5.55
C THR A 81 19.50 -5.74 4.53
N ALA A 82 18.96 -5.52 3.34
CA ALA A 82 19.70 -4.89 2.25
C ALA A 82 19.74 -3.35 2.34
N MET A 83 18.84 -2.74 3.10
CA MET A 83 18.64 -1.29 3.09
C MET A 83 18.67 -0.71 4.49
N GLU A 84 19.24 0.48 4.63
CA GLU A 84 19.30 1.28 5.85
C GLU A 84 18.54 2.59 5.67
N ASP A 85 18.11 3.20 6.78
CA ASP A 85 17.40 4.50 6.80
C ASP A 85 16.16 4.54 5.90
N VAL A 86 15.48 3.41 5.76
CA VAL A 86 14.33 3.28 4.86
C VAL A 86 13.15 4.10 5.37
N THR A 87 12.60 4.91 4.50
CA THR A 87 11.44 5.76 4.82
C THR A 87 10.45 5.75 3.66
N PHE A 88 9.16 5.60 3.99
CA PHE A 88 8.08 5.82 3.05
C PHE A 88 7.45 7.21 3.27
N THR A 89 7.47 8.03 2.23
CA THR A 89 6.77 9.32 2.20
C THR A 89 5.52 9.18 1.35
N ALA A 90 4.36 9.19 2.01
CA ALA A 90 3.08 9.03 1.32
C ALA A 90 2.65 10.34 0.64
N ASP A 91 2.24 10.23 -0.61
CA ASP A 91 1.55 11.30 -1.34
C ASP A 91 0.03 11.20 -1.10
N ALA A 92 -0.53 9.99 -1.09
CA ALA A 92 -1.94 9.73 -0.85
C ALA A 92 -2.23 8.32 -0.36
N TYR A 93 -3.29 8.19 0.47
CA TYR A 93 -3.97 6.93 0.75
C TYR A 93 -5.39 7.01 0.21
N LEU A 94 -5.75 6.10 -0.68
CA LEU A 94 -7.05 6.07 -1.33
C LEU A 94 -7.77 4.75 -1.05
N PRO A 95 -9.12 4.74 -0.99
CA PRO A 95 -9.86 3.51 -0.90
C PRO A 95 -9.79 2.72 -2.22
N GLY A 96 -9.72 1.40 -2.13
CA GLY A 96 -10.04 0.55 -3.25
C GLY A 96 -11.55 0.41 -3.42
N VAL A 97 -11.93 -0.23 -4.52
CA VAL A 97 -13.35 -0.37 -4.91
C VAL A 97 -13.64 -1.77 -5.43
N LEU A 98 -14.84 -2.25 -5.18
CA LEU A 98 -15.39 -3.45 -5.82
C LEU A 98 -15.50 -3.24 -7.33
N GLN A 99 -14.97 -4.16 -8.11
CA GLN A 99 -14.96 -4.08 -9.57
C GLN A 99 -16.39 -4.02 -10.14
N GLU A 100 -17.34 -4.74 -9.56
CA GLU A 100 -18.71 -4.88 -10.04
C GLU A 100 -19.54 -3.61 -9.81
N THR A 101 -19.25 -2.86 -8.75
CA THR A 101 -20.11 -1.75 -8.32
C THR A 101 -19.40 -0.40 -8.29
N GLY A 102 -18.06 -0.40 -8.23
CA GLY A 102 -17.27 0.81 -8.00
C GLY A 102 -17.40 1.39 -6.59
N LEU A 103 -18.04 0.66 -5.67
CA LEU A 103 -18.17 1.08 -4.26
C LEU A 103 -16.89 0.77 -3.48
N PRO A 104 -16.51 1.63 -2.51
CA PRO A 104 -15.40 1.35 -1.62
C PRO A 104 -15.55 -0.02 -0.92
N ASP A 105 -14.47 -0.80 -0.90
CA ASP A 105 -14.44 -2.18 -0.39
C ASP A 105 -13.64 -2.35 0.91
N GLY A 106 -13.15 -1.24 1.48
CA GLY A 106 -12.33 -1.25 2.69
C GLY A 106 -10.83 -1.49 2.42
N SER A 107 -10.46 -1.84 1.20
CA SER A 107 -9.05 -1.97 0.84
C SER A 107 -8.36 -0.62 0.75
N VAL A 108 -7.02 -0.62 0.83
CA VAL A 108 -6.19 0.58 0.86
C VAL A 108 -5.23 0.59 -0.32
N ARG A 109 -5.05 1.75 -0.91
CA ARG A 109 -4.10 2.03 -1.97
C ARG A 109 -3.21 3.17 -1.51
N ALA A 110 -1.89 2.97 -1.44
CA ALA A 110 -0.94 4.00 -1.09
C ALA A 110 -0.07 4.38 -2.29
N TYR A 111 0.07 5.65 -2.50
CA TYR A 111 0.99 6.25 -3.47
C TYR A 111 2.03 7.03 -2.71
N GLY A 112 3.28 6.92 -3.12
CA GLY A 112 4.35 7.63 -2.44
C GLY A 112 5.71 7.23 -2.95
N LYS A 113 6.71 7.50 -2.13
CA LYS A 113 8.11 7.25 -2.43
C LYS A 113 8.78 6.52 -1.29
N TRP A 114 9.54 5.52 -1.64
CA TRP A 114 10.54 4.95 -0.77
C TRP A 114 11.87 5.66 -0.97
N SER A 115 12.59 5.87 0.10
CA SER A 115 13.97 6.31 0.10
C SER A 115 14.77 5.55 1.15
N GLY A 116 16.08 5.47 0.97
CA GLY A 116 16.97 4.79 1.89
C GLY A 116 18.41 4.80 1.42
N THR A 117 19.22 3.98 2.06
CA THR A 117 20.62 3.77 1.76
C THR A 117 20.87 2.27 1.55
N ASP A 118 21.56 1.88 0.49
CA ASP A 118 22.00 0.50 0.29
C ASP A 118 23.09 0.15 1.30
N SER A 119 22.88 -0.90 2.09
CA SER A 119 23.79 -1.29 3.19
C SER A 119 25.16 -1.77 2.73
N THR A 120 25.29 -2.17 1.46
CA THR A 120 26.54 -2.69 0.90
C THR A 120 27.38 -1.59 0.25
N THR A 121 26.73 -0.72 -0.54
CA THR A 121 27.43 0.29 -1.35
C THR A 121 27.39 1.69 -0.74
N GLY A 122 26.52 1.93 0.24
CA GLY A 122 26.27 3.26 0.81
C GLY A 122 25.52 4.22 -0.14
N LYS A 123 25.05 3.72 -1.30
CA LYS A 123 24.31 4.54 -2.25
C LYS A 123 22.94 4.92 -1.70
N LYS A 124 22.64 6.22 -1.75
CA LYS A 124 21.29 6.72 -1.47
C LYS A 124 20.40 6.51 -2.67
N TRP A 125 19.16 6.11 -2.42
CA TRP A 125 18.19 5.82 -3.46
C TRP A 125 16.82 6.37 -3.11
N GLU A 126 16.02 6.63 -4.13
CA GLU A 126 14.60 6.97 -4.06
C GLU A 126 13.88 6.25 -5.20
N VAL A 127 12.68 5.74 -4.94
CA VAL A 127 11.81 5.12 -5.96
C VAL A 127 10.36 5.47 -5.70
N THR A 128 9.65 5.92 -6.73
CA THR A 128 8.20 6.09 -6.68
C THR A 128 7.52 4.74 -6.66
N SER A 129 6.53 4.60 -5.81
CA SER A 129 5.84 3.32 -5.60
C SER A 129 4.34 3.47 -5.43
N TYR A 130 3.66 2.38 -5.71
CA TYR A 130 2.25 2.16 -5.45
C TYR A 130 2.10 0.83 -4.72
N HIS A 131 1.29 0.83 -3.66
CA HIS A 131 1.04 -0.35 -2.84
C HIS A 131 -0.46 -0.59 -2.70
N THR A 132 -0.84 -1.86 -2.56
CA THR A 132 -2.23 -2.26 -2.33
C THR A 132 -2.32 -3.19 -1.14
N TRP A 133 -3.39 -3.06 -0.35
CA TRP A 133 -3.71 -3.98 0.74
C TRP A 133 -5.20 -4.25 0.77
N ASP A 134 -5.54 -5.52 0.76
CA ASP A 134 -6.87 -6.02 1.05
C ASP A 134 -6.86 -6.65 2.44
N PHE A 135 -7.95 -6.50 3.18
CA PHE A 135 -8.03 -6.90 4.57
C PHE A 135 -9.12 -7.92 4.81
N LYS A 136 -8.85 -8.85 5.75
CA LYS A 136 -9.79 -9.82 6.28
C LYS A 136 -9.54 -10.00 7.76
N ASP A 137 -10.59 -9.90 8.58
CA ASP A 137 -10.50 -10.05 10.04
C ASP A 137 -9.43 -9.14 10.68
N GLY A 138 -9.28 -7.90 10.15
CA GLY A 138 -8.30 -6.91 10.59
C GLY A 138 -6.84 -7.23 10.21
N LYS A 139 -6.59 -8.22 9.35
CA LYS A 139 -5.27 -8.60 8.85
C LYS A 139 -5.17 -8.43 7.34
N ILE A 140 -3.96 -8.18 6.86
CA ILE A 140 -3.65 -8.09 5.43
C ILE A 140 -3.74 -9.51 4.83
N ILE A 141 -4.64 -9.70 3.86
CA ILE A 141 -4.85 -11.00 3.21
C ILE A 141 -4.39 -11.01 1.75
N ALA A 142 -4.36 -9.86 1.10
CA ALA A 142 -3.82 -9.75 -0.24
C ALA A 142 -3.23 -8.37 -0.46
N GLY A 143 -2.41 -8.24 -1.48
CA GLY A 143 -1.83 -6.96 -1.87
C GLY A 143 -0.64 -7.09 -2.77
N GLY A 144 0.09 -6.01 -2.95
CA GLY A 144 1.30 -6.02 -3.75
C GLY A 144 2.05 -4.71 -3.76
N ASP A 145 3.30 -4.84 -4.19
CA ASP A 145 4.25 -3.75 -4.39
C ASP A 145 4.44 -3.49 -5.87
N TYR A 146 4.35 -2.23 -6.27
CA TYR A 146 4.47 -1.81 -7.66
C TYR A 146 5.42 -0.61 -7.73
N PHE A 147 6.65 -0.88 -8.12
CA PHE A 147 7.70 0.10 -8.36
C PHE A 147 8.76 -0.49 -9.30
N ASP A 148 9.67 0.33 -9.79
CA ASP A 148 10.76 -0.12 -10.65
C ASP A 148 11.87 -0.81 -9.84
N ALA A 149 11.58 -2.03 -9.35
CA ALA A 149 12.56 -2.83 -8.61
C ALA A 149 13.79 -3.18 -9.48
N GLY A 150 13.58 -3.45 -10.77
CA GLY A 150 14.66 -3.76 -11.70
C GLY A 150 15.61 -2.59 -11.90
N GLY A 151 15.08 -1.40 -12.15
CA GLY A 151 15.86 -0.17 -12.27
C GLY A 151 16.59 0.20 -10.99
N LEU A 152 15.94 0.04 -9.83
CA LEU A 152 16.57 0.26 -8.53
C LEU A 152 17.76 -0.70 -8.33
N MET A 153 17.58 -2.00 -8.56
CA MET A 153 18.67 -2.98 -8.42
C MET A 153 19.82 -2.69 -9.39
N ALA A 154 19.53 -2.33 -10.64
CA ALA A 154 20.56 -1.96 -11.61
C ALA A 154 21.33 -0.70 -11.17
N PHE A 155 20.65 0.31 -10.62
CA PHE A 155 21.27 1.50 -10.06
C PHE A 155 22.23 1.15 -8.90
N LEU A 156 21.78 0.32 -7.96
CA LEU A 156 22.58 -0.06 -6.79
C LEU A 156 23.82 -0.86 -7.16
N GLN A 157 23.74 -1.72 -8.19
CA GLN A 157 24.83 -2.56 -8.67
C GLN A 157 25.80 -1.84 -9.62
N ALA A 158 25.40 -0.70 -10.22
CA ALA A 158 26.28 0.03 -11.11
C ALA A 158 27.54 0.50 -10.36
N GLU A 159 28.70 0.41 -10.97
CA GLU A 159 29.93 0.98 -10.41
C GLU A 159 29.74 2.50 -10.23
N THR A 160 30.15 3.05 -9.09
CA THR A 160 30.29 4.49 -8.93
C THR A 160 31.39 4.93 -9.88
N ALA A 161 31.04 5.71 -10.91
CA ALA A 161 32.06 6.33 -11.73
C ALA A 161 32.94 7.19 -10.80
N GLU A 162 34.22 6.82 -10.67
CA GLU A 162 35.20 7.65 -9.98
C GLU A 162 35.32 8.96 -10.77
N GLU A 163 34.92 10.08 -10.13
CA GLU A 163 35.21 11.44 -10.63
C GLU A 163 36.65 11.82 -10.36
#